data_808040716986766540413b42524e099b
#
_entry.id   808040716986766540413b42524e099b
#
_cell.length_a   1.000
_cell.length_b   1.000
_cell.length_c   1.000
_cell.angle_alpha   90.00
_cell.angle_beta   90.00
_cell.angle_gamma   90.00
#
_symmetry.space_group_name_H-M   'P 1'
#
loop_
_entity.id
_entity.type
_entity.pdbx_description
1 polymer ?
#
loop_
_entity_poly.entity_id
_entity_poly.type
_entity_poly.pdbx_seq_one_letter_code
_entity_poly.pdbx_strand_id
1 'polypeptide(L)'
;ILAQTTKGFGMGASGQGANTSHQTKKLARADMERFRERFGLPLSDQDIDEARFYHPGAASVEVRYLRERRHALGGSVPQRRRTAAPVALADAEVYAPLRADSGDRAVSTTMSFVRLLSRLMRDPALGARVVPIVTDEARTFGMQDMFRQFGIYSPWGQRYTPEDAAQLAFYREDLKGQILEEGITEAGAMGSWIAAGTAWSHSQQPMLPCFIFYSMFGFQRVADLIWSAADSQARGFLFGATAGRTTLSGEGLQHEDGQSHVYAA
;
A
#
# COMPACT_ATOMS: atom_id res chain seq x y z
N ILE A 1 11.35 -11.05 8.54
CA ILE A 1 12.61 -11.15 9.31
C ILE A 1 12.35 -10.55 10.69
N LEU A 2 12.60 -11.31 11.73
CA LEU A 2 12.58 -10.83 13.11
C LEU A 2 14.03 -10.60 13.55
N ALA A 3 14.32 -9.41 14.10
CA ALA A 3 15.66 -9.04 14.54
C ALA A 3 15.63 -8.58 16.00
N GLN A 4 16.38 -9.25 16.84
CA GLN A 4 16.64 -8.80 18.21
C GLN A 4 17.92 -7.98 18.20
N THR A 5 17.82 -6.71 18.55
CA THR A 5 18.93 -5.76 18.47
C THR A 5 19.12 -5.01 19.78
N THR A 6 20.30 -4.45 19.95
CA THR A 6 20.61 -3.53 21.05
C THR A 6 20.92 -2.16 20.45
N LYS A 7 20.29 -1.10 20.95
CA LYS A 7 20.58 0.27 20.51
C LYS A 7 22.05 0.59 20.66
N GLY A 8 22.66 1.16 19.62
CA GLY A 8 24.09 1.47 19.63
C GLY A 8 25.00 0.23 19.58
N PHE A 9 24.53 -0.89 19.04
CA PHE A 9 25.34 -2.10 18.88
C PHE A 9 26.68 -1.79 18.19
N GLY A 10 27.79 -2.19 18.81
CA GLY A 10 29.12 -1.90 18.33
C GLY A 10 29.75 -0.63 18.92
N MET A 11 28.99 0.30 19.47
CA MET A 11 29.51 1.55 20.05
C MET A 11 30.30 1.33 21.36
N GLY A 12 30.32 0.11 21.91
CA GLY A 12 31.03 -0.20 23.15
C GLY A 12 30.57 0.68 24.32
N ALA A 13 31.52 1.10 25.14
CA ALA A 13 31.24 1.93 26.33
C ALA A 13 30.64 3.32 26.00
N SER A 14 30.84 3.81 24.77
CA SER A 14 30.35 5.12 24.36
C SER A 14 28.83 5.18 24.08
N GLY A 15 28.13 4.04 24.10
CA GLY A 15 26.71 4.13 23.85
C GLY A 15 25.96 2.83 23.65
N GLN A 16 26.61 1.67 23.66
CA GLN A 16 25.90 0.41 23.46
C GLN A 16 24.95 0.13 24.64
N GLY A 17 23.65 0.05 24.35
CA GLY A 17 22.62 -0.13 25.36
C GLY A 17 22.34 1.10 26.23
N ALA A 18 22.99 2.22 25.99
CA ALA A 18 22.83 3.42 26.78
C ALA A 18 21.73 4.34 26.22
N ASN A 19 21.00 5.02 27.09
CA ASN A 19 19.98 6.00 26.69
C ASN A 19 20.58 7.19 25.92
N THR A 20 21.84 7.54 26.22
CA THR A 20 22.58 8.63 25.56
C THR A 20 22.97 8.32 24.12
N SER A 21 22.93 7.06 23.68
CA SER A 21 23.32 6.68 22.31
C SER A 21 22.52 7.40 21.22
N HIS A 22 21.28 7.81 21.51
CA HIS A 22 20.46 8.58 20.57
C HIS A 22 21.04 9.95 20.24
N GLN A 23 21.74 10.56 21.17
CA GLN A 23 22.32 11.92 21.02
C GLN A 23 23.81 11.89 20.67
N THR A 24 24.43 10.71 20.64
CA THR A 24 25.85 10.56 20.32
C THR A 24 26.10 10.88 18.85
N LYS A 25 26.73 12.03 18.58
CA LYS A 25 27.02 12.47 17.21
C LYS A 25 28.38 12.02 16.71
N LYS A 26 29.33 11.77 17.62
CA LYS A 26 30.69 11.33 17.29
C LYS A 26 31.13 10.27 18.30
N LEU A 27 31.81 9.25 17.83
CA LEU A 27 32.52 8.31 18.67
C LEU A 27 33.92 8.87 19.02
N ALA A 28 34.40 8.58 20.22
CA ALA A 28 35.78 8.84 20.55
C ALA A 28 36.71 7.91 19.75
N ARG A 29 37.95 8.35 19.50
CA ARG A 29 38.93 7.55 18.76
C ARG A 29 39.05 6.12 19.33
N ALA A 30 39.21 6.00 20.65
CA ALA A 30 39.29 4.71 21.32
C ALA A 30 38.06 3.79 21.08
N ASP A 31 36.90 4.34 20.87
CA ASP A 31 35.68 3.56 20.54
C ASP A 31 35.72 3.07 19.09
N MET A 32 36.22 3.91 18.18
CA MET A 32 36.41 3.52 16.78
C MET A 32 37.47 2.44 16.62
N GLU A 33 38.55 2.53 17.37
CA GLU A 33 39.59 1.48 17.43
C GLU A 33 38.99 0.16 17.93
N ARG A 34 38.26 0.19 19.04
CA ARG A 34 37.55 -1.00 19.55
C ARG A 34 36.53 -1.57 18.58
N PHE A 35 35.83 -0.71 17.87
CA PHE A 35 34.90 -1.12 16.81
C PHE A 35 35.63 -1.85 15.69
N ARG A 36 36.73 -1.27 15.18
CA ARG A 36 37.61 -1.88 14.19
C ARG A 36 38.06 -3.27 14.60
N GLU A 37 38.60 -3.38 15.82
CA GLU A 37 39.08 -4.63 16.38
C GLU A 37 37.96 -5.67 16.52
N ARG A 38 36.86 -5.25 17.11
CA ARG A 38 35.70 -6.13 17.32
C ARG A 38 35.16 -6.75 16.03
N PHE A 39 35.13 -5.99 14.95
CA PHE A 39 34.61 -6.43 13.67
C PHE A 39 35.70 -6.84 12.66
N GLY A 40 36.96 -6.87 13.07
CA GLY A 40 38.08 -7.30 12.23
C GLY A 40 38.21 -6.44 10.95
N LEU A 41 37.99 -5.14 11.05
CA LEU A 41 38.04 -4.27 9.88
C LEU A 41 39.48 -3.94 9.52
N PRO A 42 39.93 -4.11 8.26
CA PRO A 42 41.29 -3.85 7.82
C PRO A 42 41.52 -2.35 7.56
N LEU A 43 41.34 -1.55 8.60
CA LEU A 43 41.53 -0.10 8.59
C LEU A 43 42.77 0.27 9.36
N SER A 44 43.56 1.20 8.85
CA SER A 44 44.71 1.77 9.55
C SER A 44 44.27 2.81 10.61
N ASP A 45 45.18 3.21 11.46
CA ASP A 45 44.91 4.30 12.41
C ASP A 45 44.64 5.61 11.69
N GLN A 46 45.29 5.87 10.55
CA GLN A 46 45.02 7.02 9.71
C GLN A 46 43.59 6.98 9.14
N ASP A 47 43.08 5.82 8.74
CA ASP A 47 41.73 5.68 8.24
C ASP A 47 40.68 6.00 9.34
N ILE A 48 41.01 5.66 10.60
CA ILE A 48 40.20 6.01 11.77
C ILE A 48 40.20 7.52 11.99
N ASP A 49 41.37 8.16 11.95
CA ASP A 49 41.51 9.60 12.16
C ASP A 49 40.78 10.41 11.07
N GLU A 50 40.80 9.92 9.84
CA GLU A 50 40.14 10.52 8.69
C GLU A 50 38.66 10.10 8.56
N ALA A 51 38.18 9.21 9.43
CA ALA A 51 36.82 8.63 9.37
C ALA A 51 36.46 8.08 7.97
N ARG A 52 37.39 7.35 7.35
CA ARG A 52 37.20 6.78 6.01
C ARG A 52 36.15 5.70 6.02
N PHE A 53 35.33 5.68 4.97
CA PHE A 53 34.37 4.60 4.74
C PHE A 53 35.12 3.33 4.32
N TYR A 54 34.82 2.26 5.04
CA TYR A 54 35.29 0.94 4.65
C TYR A 54 34.46 0.36 3.52
N HIS A 55 35.13 -0.13 2.49
CA HIS A 55 34.52 -0.93 1.41
C HIS A 55 35.38 -2.17 1.17
N PRO A 56 34.83 -3.40 1.30
CA PRO A 56 35.61 -4.65 1.24
C PRO A 56 36.17 -4.98 -0.15
N GLY A 57 35.88 -4.17 -1.15
CA GLY A 57 36.31 -4.38 -2.53
C GLY A 57 35.39 -5.30 -3.33
N ALA A 58 35.39 -5.11 -4.64
CA ALA A 58 34.50 -5.84 -5.54
C ALA A 58 34.76 -7.35 -5.60
N ALA A 59 35.96 -7.78 -5.24
CA ALA A 59 36.39 -9.18 -5.25
C ALA A 59 36.17 -9.91 -3.90
N SER A 60 35.71 -9.21 -2.85
CA SER A 60 35.42 -9.83 -1.57
C SER A 60 34.27 -10.83 -1.66
N VAL A 61 34.22 -11.77 -0.75
CA VAL A 61 33.20 -12.82 -0.70
C VAL A 61 31.81 -12.19 -0.51
N GLU A 62 31.72 -11.18 0.36
CA GLU A 62 30.49 -10.48 0.71
C GLU A 62 29.91 -9.74 -0.51
N VAL A 63 30.74 -8.99 -1.24
CA VAL A 63 30.31 -8.22 -2.40
C VAL A 63 29.95 -9.13 -3.58
N ARG A 64 30.71 -10.23 -3.79
CA ARG A 64 30.33 -11.22 -4.81
C ARG A 64 28.99 -11.85 -4.48
N TYR A 65 28.79 -12.33 -3.25
CA TYR A 65 27.53 -12.90 -2.81
C TYR A 65 26.36 -11.93 -3.01
N LEU A 66 26.51 -10.67 -2.57
CA LEU A 66 25.51 -9.64 -2.75
C LEU A 66 25.16 -9.43 -4.22
N ARG A 67 26.14 -9.33 -5.10
CA ARG A 67 25.94 -9.14 -6.53
C ARG A 67 25.26 -10.34 -7.20
N GLU A 68 25.67 -11.55 -6.84
CA GLU A 68 25.03 -12.77 -7.34
C GLU A 68 23.56 -12.84 -6.97
N ARG A 69 23.22 -12.55 -5.70
CA ARG A 69 21.84 -12.49 -5.24
C ARG A 69 21.04 -11.41 -5.95
N ARG A 70 21.61 -10.22 -6.13
CA ARG A 70 20.96 -9.14 -6.85
C ARG A 70 20.77 -9.46 -8.33
N HIS A 71 21.76 -10.08 -8.96
CA HIS A 71 21.63 -10.52 -10.34
C HIS A 71 20.52 -11.56 -10.52
N ALA A 72 20.43 -12.55 -9.63
CA ALA A 72 19.38 -13.56 -9.63
C ALA A 72 17.96 -12.96 -9.45
N LEU A 73 17.85 -11.80 -8.83
CA LEU A 73 16.59 -11.04 -8.65
C LEU A 73 16.34 -10.02 -9.78
N GLY A 74 17.09 -10.08 -10.88
CA GLY A 74 16.93 -9.15 -12.00
C GLY A 74 17.65 -7.81 -11.83
N GLY A 75 18.57 -7.69 -10.89
CA GLY A 75 19.36 -6.48 -10.63
C GLY A 75 18.99 -5.73 -9.35
N SER A 76 19.31 -4.45 -9.31
CA SER A 76 19.03 -3.62 -8.13
C SER A 76 17.52 -3.42 -7.90
N VAL A 77 17.11 -3.48 -6.65
CA VAL A 77 15.71 -3.30 -6.26
C VAL A 77 15.63 -2.13 -5.27
N PRO A 78 14.67 -1.23 -5.41
CA PRO A 78 13.72 -1.09 -6.52
C PRO A 78 14.40 -0.48 -7.76
N GLN A 79 14.00 -0.96 -8.94
CA GLN A 79 14.31 -0.26 -10.18
C GLN A 79 13.24 0.82 -10.40
N ARG A 80 13.43 1.98 -9.84
CA ARG A 80 12.46 3.08 -9.99
C ARG A 80 12.56 3.68 -11.38
N ARG A 81 11.49 3.59 -12.13
CA ARG A 81 11.35 4.23 -13.43
C ARG A 81 10.49 5.49 -13.28
N ARG A 82 10.87 6.53 -14.00
CA ARG A 82 10.16 7.83 -13.94
C ARG A 82 8.99 7.92 -14.92
N THR A 83 8.90 6.97 -15.82
CA THR A 83 7.87 6.93 -16.86
C THR A 83 7.24 5.56 -16.93
N ALA A 84 5.97 5.53 -17.29
CA ALA A 84 5.25 4.32 -17.64
C ALA A 84 4.55 4.53 -18.98
N ALA A 85 4.19 3.43 -19.64
CA ALA A 85 3.40 3.51 -20.86
C ALA A 85 2.07 4.24 -20.58
N PRO A 86 1.59 5.09 -21.51
CA PRO A 86 0.28 5.69 -21.38
C PRO A 86 -0.80 4.62 -21.25
N VAL A 87 -1.80 4.90 -20.44
CA VAL A 87 -2.99 4.06 -20.34
C VAL A 87 -3.99 4.56 -21.37
N ALA A 88 -4.48 3.68 -22.22
CA ALA A 88 -5.57 4.03 -23.14
C ALA A 88 -6.82 4.39 -22.33
N LEU A 89 -7.48 5.48 -22.69
CA LEU A 89 -8.73 5.87 -22.07
C LEU A 89 -9.90 5.19 -22.78
N ALA A 90 -10.93 4.87 -22.02
CA ALA A 90 -12.19 4.42 -22.57
C ALA A 90 -12.86 5.52 -23.39
N ASP A 91 -13.67 5.14 -24.37
CA ASP A 91 -14.48 6.07 -25.11
C ASP A 91 -15.43 6.81 -24.16
N ALA A 92 -15.58 8.12 -24.35
CA ALA A 92 -16.45 8.96 -23.54
C ALA A 92 -17.93 8.51 -23.59
N GLU A 93 -18.36 7.87 -24.66
CA GLU A 93 -19.70 7.32 -24.81
C GLU A 93 -20.02 6.17 -23.85
N VAL A 94 -19.00 5.45 -23.39
CA VAL A 94 -19.16 4.42 -22.33
C VAL A 94 -19.76 5.02 -21.07
N TYR A 95 -19.50 6.30 -20.81
CA TYR A 95 -19.96 7.02 -19.63
C TYR A 95 -21.24 7.84 -19.83
N ALA A 96 -21.77 7.90 -21.06
CA ALA A 96 -22.95 8.71 -21.37
C ALA A 96 -24.14 8.41 -20.43
N PRO A 97 -24.49 7.14 -20.10
CA PRO A 97 -25.58 6.85 -19.18
C PRO A 97 -25.34 7.31 -17.73
N LEU A 98 -24.09 7.59 -17.35
CA LEU A 98 -23.75 8.09 -16.01
C LEU A 98 -23.79 9.62 -15.93
N ARG A 99 -23.80 10.27 -17.09
CA ARG A 99 -23.95 11.73 -17.21
C ARG A 99 -25.43 12.18 -17.33
N ALA A 100 -26.31 11.24 -17.64
CA ALA A 100 -27.71 11.46 -17.58
C ALA A 100 -28.20 11.61 -16.14
N ASP A 101 -29.31 12.31 -15.95
CA ASP A 101 -29.95 12.39 -14.64
C ASP A 101 -30.51 11.02 -14.18
N SER A 102 -30.87 10.92 -12.92
CA SER A 102 -31.46 9.71 -12.34
C SER A 102 -32.99 9.67 -12.48
N GLY A 103 -33.58 10.67 -13.10
CA GLY A 103 -35.04 10.84 -13.14
C GLY A 103 -35.63 10.92 -11.74
N ASP A 104 -36.74 10.24 -11.52
CA ASP A 104 -37.42 10.20 -10.21
C ASP A 104 -36.74 9.27 -9.17
N ARG A 105 -35.62 8.67 -9.53
CA ARG A 105 -34.90 7.73 -8.62
C ARG A 105 -33.90 8.46 -7.77
N ALA A 106 -34.05 8.39 -6.45
CA ALA A 106 -33.02 8.80 -5.53
C ALA A 106 -31.83 7.82 -5.61
N VAL A 107 -30.63 8.31 -5.93
CA VAL A 107 -29.41 7.53 -6.03
C VAL A 107 -28.33 8.16 -5.17
N SER A 108 -27.71 7.39 -4.29
CA SER A 108 -26.57 7.88 -3.52
C SER A 108 -25.33 8.08 -4.41
N THR A 109 -24.44 8.97 -4.00
CA THR A 109 -23.16 9.20 -4.69
C THR A 109 -22.30 7.94 -4.69
N THR A 110 -22.33 7.15 -3.61
CA THR A 110 -21.65 5.86 -3.53
C THR A 110 -22.15 4.88 -4.60
N MET A 111 -23.46 4.76 -4.77
CA MET A 111 -24.04 3.90 -5.81
C MET A 111 -23.70 4.37 -7.21
N SER A 112 -23.68 5.68 -7.44
CA SER A 112 -23.26 6.25 -8.73
C SER A 112 -21.80 5.90 -9.02
N PHE A 113 -20.92 6.01 -8.01
CA PHE A 113 -19.53 5.62 -8.13
C PHE A 113 -19.37 4.11 -8.40
N VAL A 114 -20.08 3.25 -7.68
CA VAL A 114 -20.02 1.79 -7.89
C VAL A 114 -20.47 1.42 -9.32
N ARG A 115 -21.46 2.10 -9.87
CA ARG A 115 -21.87 1.93 -11.28
C ARG A 115 -20.76 2.36 -12.25
N LEU A 116 -20.10 3.47 -11.98
CA LEU A 116 -18.94 3.92 -12.75
C LEU A 116 -17.82 2.89 -12.68
N LEU A 117 -17.46 2.45 -11.46
CA LEU A 117 -16.41 1.48 -11.23
C LEU A 117 -16.68 0.16 -11.97
N SER A 118 -17.91 -0.35 -11.92
CA SER A 118 -18.33 -1.54 -12.66
C SER A 118 -18.20 -1.37 -14.19
N ARG A 119 -18.42 -0.18 -14.72
CA ARG A 119 -18.23 0.11 -16.15
C ARG A 119 -16.74 0.18 -16.51
N LEU A 120 -15.94 0.84 -15.70
CA LEU A 120 -14.48 0.89 -15.86
C LEU A 120 -13.87 -0.51 -15.90
N MET A 121 -14.29 -1.39 -14.98
CA MET A 121 -13.80 -2.76 -14.91
C MET A 121 -14.19 -3.64 -16.11
N ARG A 122 -15.24 -3.28 -16.84
CA ARG A 122 -15.64 -3.95 -18.09
C ARG A 122 -14.97 -3.39 -19.34
N ASP A 123 -14.30 -2.25 -19.21
CA ASP A 123 -13.62 -1.65 -20.34
C ASP A 123 -12.44 -2.52 -20.79
N PRO A 124 -12.33 -2.86 -22.08
CA PRO A 124 -11.29 -3.75 -22.55
C PRO A 124 -9.87 -3.18 -22.44
N ALA A 125 -9.72 -1.85 -22.39
CA ALA A 125 -8.42 -1.18 -22.27
C ALA A 125 -8.04 -0.90 -20.82
N LEU A 126 -9.00 -0.51 -19.99
CA LEU A 126 -8.77 -0.09 -18.61
C LEU A 126 -9.09 -1.18 -17.58
N GLY A 127 -10.05 -2.06 -17.88
CA GLY A 127 -10.68 -2.92 -16.90
C GLY A 127 -9.70 -3.75 -16.07
N ALA A 128 -8.72 -4.35 -16.72
CA ALA A 128 -7.70 -5.15 -16.03
C ALA A 128 -6.75 -4.35 -15.12
N ARG A 129 -6.81 -3.02 -15.18
CA ARG A 129 -5.97 -2.12 -14.38
C ARG A 129 -6.69 -1.55 -13.16
N VAL A 130 -8.00 -1.63 -13.14
CA VAL A 130 -8.83 -1.12 -12.05
C VAL A 130 -8.81 -2.13 -10.90
N VAL A 131 -8.43 -1.67 -9.71
CA VAL A 131 -8.30 -2.52 -8.52
C VAL A 131 -9.17 -1.93 -7.40
N PRO A 132 -10.41 -2.40 -7.25
CA PRO A 132 -11.21 -2.06 -6.08
C PRO A 132 -10.62 -2.70 -4.84
N ILE A 133 -10.49 -1.92 -3.76
CA ILE A 133 -9.98 -2.37 -2.47
C ILE A 133 -10.99 -1.97 -1.41
N VAL A 134 -11.40 -2.90 -0.57
CA VAL A 134 -12.41 -2.71 0.48
C VAL A 134 -12.02 -3.44 1.76
N THR A 135 -12.56 -2.98 2.87
CA THR A 135 -12.33 -3.53 4.21
C THR A 135 -13.55 -4.33 4.69
N ASP A 136 -13.88 -5.41 4.01
CA ASP A 136 -15.01 -6.32 4.35
C ASP A 136 -16.39 -5.65 4.39
N GLU A 137 -16.56 -4.52 3.68
CA GLU A 137 -17.79 -3.72 3.70
C GLU A 137 -18.38 -3.50 2.30
N ALA A 138 -18.02 -4.35 1.36
CA ALA A 138 -18.44 -4.21 -0.03
C ALA A 138 -19.96 -4.18 -0.21
N ARG A 139 -20.72 -4.88 0.64
CA ARG A 139 -22.18 -4.86 0.63
C ARG A 139 -22.74 -3.52 1.02
N THR A 140 -22.23 -2.93 2.10
CA THR A 140 -22.65 -1.61 2.57
C THR A 140 -22.42 -0.55 1.49
N PHE A 141 -21.37 -0.71 0.69
CA PHE A 141 -21.09 0.16 -0.45
C PHE A 141 -21.90 -0.19 -1.71
N GLY A 142 -22.73 -1.24 -1.67
CA GLY A 142 -23.54 -1.66 -2.81
C GLY A 142 -22.75 -2.39 -3.91
N MET A 143 -21.60 -2.98 -3.57
CA MET A 143 -20.71 -3.67 -4.51
C MET A 143 -21.00 -5.17 -4.64
N GLN A 144 -21.98 -5.71 -3.95
CA GLN A 144 -22.28 -7.15 -3.93
C GLN A 144 -22.47 -7.78 -5.31
N ASP A 145 -23.07 -7.06 -6.25
CA ASP A 145 -23.26 -7.55 -7.62
C ASP A 145 -21.94 -7.66 -8.41
N MET A 146 -20.90 -6.96 -7.95
CA MET A 146 -19.59 -7.00 -8.57
C MET A 146 -18.85 -8.30 -8.24
N PHE A 147 -19.14 -8.95 -7.12
CA PHE A 147 -18.53 -10.24 -6.76
C PHE A 147 -18.81 -11.33 -7.81
N ARG A 148 -20.02 -11.34 -8.32
CA ARG A 148 -20.40 -12.29 -9.38
C ARG A 148 -19.62 -12.08 -10.67
N GLN A 149 -19.35 -10.83 -11.00
CA GLN A 149 -18.78 -10.46 -12.29
C GLN A 149 -17.25 -10.51 -12.28
N PHE A 150 -16.63 -10.03 -11.21
CA PHE A 150 -15.20 -9.80 -11.14
C PHE A 150 -14.48 -10.69 -10.13
N GLY A 151 -15.22 -11.28 -9.17
CA GLY A 151 -14.68 -12.09 -8.11
C GLY A 151 -13.84 -11.32 -7.09
N ILE A 152 -13.74 -11.88 -5.91
CA ILE A 152 -12.81 -11.45 -4.87
C ILE A 152 -11.50 -12.21 -5.09
N TYR A 153 -10.37 -11.53 -5.08
CA TYR A 153 -9.09 -12.20 -5.22
C TYR A 153 -8.76 -13.05 -4.00
N SER A 154 -8.42 -14.30 -4.24
CA SER A 154 -7.86 -15.18 -3.23
C SER A 154 -6.76 -16.04 -3.87
N PRO A 155 -5.54 -16.08 -3.30
CA PRO A 155 -4.44 -16.90 -3.84
C PRO A 155 -4.72 -18.40 -3.75
N TRP A 156 -5.77 -18.78 -3.06
CA TRP A 156 -6.18 -20.18 -2.86
C TRP A 156 -7.49 -20.52 -3.56
N GLY A 157 -8.19 -19.56 -4.15
CA GLY A 157 -9.57 -19.67 -4.55
C GLY A 157 -10.50 -19.89 -3.36
N GLN A 158 -11.77 -20.15 -3.63
CA GLN A 158 -12.75 -20.40 -2.57
C GLN A 158 -12.65 -21.81 -2.03
N ARG A 159 -12.29 -21.95 -0.75
CA ARG A 159 -12.07 -23.23 -0.07
C ARG A 159 -13.15 -23.62 0.93
N TYR A 160 -14.17 -22.82 1.06
CA TYR A 160 -15.28 -23.03 1.98
C TYR A 160 -16.58 -22.56 1.33
N THR A 161 -17.69 -23.04 1.87
CA THR A 161 -19.01 -22.51 1.54
C THR A 161 -19.42 -21.58 2.67
N PRO A 162 -19.75 -20.30 2.40
CA PRO A 162 -20.27 -19.41 3.43
C PRO A 162 -21.49 -20.02 4.13
N GLU A 163 -21.60 -19.87 5.45
CA GLU A 163 -22.73 -20.42 6.23
C GLU A 163 -24.07 -19.87 5.76
N ASP A 164 -24.09 -18.65 5.28
CA ASP A 164 -25.26 -17.96 4.76
C ASP A 164 -25.35 -17.97 3.22
N ALA A 165 -24.66 -18.90 2.55
CA ALA A 165 -24.62 -19.01 1.08
C ALA A 165 -26.01 -19.04 0.43
N ALA A 166 -27.01 -19.59 1.12
CA ALA A 166 -28.39 -19.63 0.64
C ALA A 166 -29.07 -18.24 0.70
N GLN A 167 -28.57 -17.33 1.52
CA GLN A 167 -29.10 -15.97 1.72
C GLN A 167 -28.24 -14.92 1.01
N LEU A 168 -26.97 -15.26 0.74
CA LEU A 168 -26.00 -14.40 0.09
C LEU A 168 -26.14 -14.49 -1.42
N ALA A 169 -26.51 -13.40 -2.04
CA ALA A 169 -26.34 -13.25 -3.47
C ALA A 169 -24.83 -13.18 -3.79
N PHE A 170 -24.22 -14.30 -4.15
CA PHE A 170 -22.91 -14.39 -4.79
C PHE A 170 -21.71 -13.82 -4.02
N TYR A 171 -21.26 -14.52 -3.00
CA TYR A 171 -19.90 -14.39 -2.48
C TYR A 171 -19.00 -15.36 -3.27
N ARG A 172 -17.99 -14.83 -3.95
CA ARG A 172 -17.11 -15.67 -4.78
C ARG A 172 -15.65 -15.21 -4.66
N GLU A 173 -14.84 -16.09 -4.11
CA GLU A 173 -13.38 -15.97 -4.16
C GLU A 173 -12.81 -16.71 -5.37
N ASP A 174 -11.84 -16.10 -6.05
CA ASP A 174 -11.27 -16.65 -7.28
C ASP A 174 -9.78 -16.29 -7.37
N LEU A 175 -8.96 -17.19 -7.90
CA LEU A 175 -7.55 -16.95 -8.23
C LEU A 175 -7.36 -15.77 -9.19
N LYS A 176 -8.36 -15.48 -9.99
CA LYS A 176 -8.40 -14.37 -10.94
C LYS A 176 -9.36 -13.26 -10.49
N GLY A 177 -9.77 -13.30 -9.24
CA GLY A 177 -10.60 -12.23 -8.67
C GLY A 177 -9.89 -10.88 -8.77
N GLN A 178 -10.67 -9.84 -8.98
CA GLN A 178 -10.13 -8.50 -9.21
C GLN A 178 -10.39 -7.55 -8.04
N ILE A 179 -11.33 -7.88 -7.17
CA ILE A 179 -11.65 -7.10 -5.97
C ILE A 179 -10.75 -7.59 -4.83
N LEU A 180 -10.04 -6.70 -4.18
CA LEU A 180 -9.28 -6.99 -2.97
C LEU A 180 -10.16 -6.69 -1.75
N GLU A 181 -10.62 -7.73 -1.10
CA GLU A 181 -11.36 -7.63 0.17
C GLU A 181 -10.41 -8.03 1.29
N GLU A 182 -9.90 -7.03 1.99
CA GLU A 182 -8.74 -7.16 2.89
C GLU A 182 -9.14 -7.55 4.32
N GLY A 183 -10.44 -7.69 4.59
CA GLY A 183 -10.93 -7.79 5.96
C GLY A 183 -10.96 -6.43 6.66
N ILE A 184 -11.34 -6.41 7.94
CA ILE A 184 -11.47 -5.17 8.73
C ILE A 184 -10.08 -4.65 9.11
N THR A 185 -9.34 -4.18 8.13
CA THR A 185 -8.00 -3.61 8.30
C THR A 185 -7.72 -2.52 7.27
N GLU A 186 -7.91 -1.28 7.64
CA GLU A 186 -7.61 -0.14 6.78
C GLU A 186 -6.12 -0.03 6.46
N ALA A 187 -5.26 -0.43 7.39
CA ALA A 187 -3.81 -0.42 7.16
C ALA A 187 -3.38 -1.47 6.12
N GLY A 188 -3.97 -2.67 6.14
CA GLY A 188 -3.74 -3.69 5.12
C GLY A 188 -4.21 -3.23 3.75
N ALA A 189 -5.45 -2.71 3.68
CA ALA A 189 -6.03 -2.16 2.47
C ALA A 189 -5.19 -1.01 1.88
N MET A 190 -4.69 -0.11 2.74
CA MET A 190 -3.81 0.98 2.30
C MET A 190 -2.46 0.46 1.80
N GLY A 191 -1.92 -0.60 2.40
CA GLY A 191 -0.72 -1.29 1.92
C GLY A 191 -0.90 -1.83 0.50
N SER A 192 -1.99 -2.51 0.24
CA SER A 192 -2.36 -3.00 -1.10
C SER A 192 -2.58 -1.85 -2.09
N TRP A 193 -3.20 -0.75 -1.65
CA TRP A 193 -3.37 0.43 -2.47
C TRP A 193 -2.02 1.06 -2.86
N ILE A 194 -1.07 1.20 -1.91
CA ILE A 194 0.28 1.71 -2.18
C ILE A 194 1.00 0.80 -3.19
N ALA A 195 0.92 -0.51 -3.00
CA ALA A 195 1.55 -1.47 -3.89
C ALA A 195 1.03 -1.35 -5.33
N ALA A 196 -0.28 -1.30 -5.51
CA ALA A 196 -0.90 -1.08 -6.81
C ALA A 196 -0.59 0.33 -7.37
N GLY A 197 -0.68 1.35 -6.52
CA GLY A 197 -0.44 2.75 -6.90
C GLY A 197 1.00 3.07 -7.31
N THR A 198 1.97 2.26 -6.88
CA THR A 198 3.39 2.39 -7.25
C THR A 198 3.81 1.41 -8.35
N ALA A 199 2.95 0.51 -8.80
CA ALA A 199 3.26 -0.51 -9.80
C ALA A 199 3.73 0.08 -11.16
N TRP A 200 3.30 1.29 -11.48
CA TRP A 200 3.78 2.02 -12.66
C TRP A 200 5.31 2.22 -12.65
N SER A 201 5.89 2.46 -11.50
CA SER A 201 7.33 2.69 -11.32
C SER A 201 8.13 1.39 -11.21
N HIS A 202 7.60 0.39 -10.50
CA HIS A 202 8.27 -0.89 -10.28
C HIS A 202 8.21 -1.80 -11.50
N SER A 203 6.99 -2.02 -11.99
CA SER A 203 6.68 -3.05 -12.98
C SER A 203 6.32 -2.48 -14.34
N GLN A 204 6.29 -1.15 -14.47
CA GLN A 204 5.77 -0.44 -15.65
C GLN A 204 4.33 -0.82 -16.00
N GLN A 205 3.56 -1.20 -14.99
CA GLN A 205 2.15 -1.54 -15.08
C GLN A 205 1.36 -0.48 -14.30
N PRO A 206 0.92 0.60 -14.94
CA PRO A 206 0.08 1.59 -14.28
C PRO A 206 -1.24 0.93 -13.91
N MET A 207 -1.53 0.88 -12.61
CA MET A 207 -2.79 0.39 -12.04
C MET A 207 -3.64 1.57 -11.57
N LEU A 208 -4.93 1.34 -11.41
CA LEU A 208 -5.92 2.30 -10.94
C LEU A 208 -6.58 1.76 -9.66
N PRO A 209 -5.87 1.77 -8.53
CA PRO A 209 -6.45 1.32 -7.28
C PRO A 209 -7.49 2.32 -6.77
N CYS A 210 -8.62 1.79 -6.33
CA CYS A 210 -9.74 2.51 -5.75
C CYS A 210 -9.99 1.93 -4.36
N PHE A 211 -9.49 2.57 -3.31
CA PHE A 211 -9.76 2.15 -1.96
C PHE A 211 -11.01 2.86 -1.43
N ILE A 212 -12.01 2.06 -1.08
CA ILE A 212 -13.29 2.52 -0.55
C ILE A 212 -13.34 2.12 0.93
N PHE A 213 -13.51 3.08 1.80
CA PHE A 213 -13.56 2.90 3.25
C PHE A 213 -14.70 3.72 3.86
N TYR A 214 -15.08 3.40 5.07
CA TYR A 214 -15.89 4.31 5.87
C TYR A 214 -15.12 5.60 6.08
N SER A 215 -15.70 6.71 5.70
CA SER A 215 -15.05 8.03 5.76
C SER A 215 -14.41 8.31 7.12
N MET A 216 -15.11 7.97 8.21
CA MET A 216 -14.61 8.11 9.57
C MET A 216 -13.29 7.39 9.83
N PHE A 217 -13.02 6.27 9.15
CA PHE A 217 -11.87 5.41 9.43
C PHE A 217 -10.70 5.59 8.46
N GLY A 218 -10.84 6.43 7.44
CA GLY A 218 -9.79 6.72 6.47
C GLY A 218 -8.61 7.47 7.08
N PHE A 219 -8.64 8.78 7.04
CA PHE A 219 -7.55 9.63 7.57
C PHE A 219 -7.25 9.36 9.05
N GLN A 220 -8.25 9.05 9.84
CA GLN A 220 -8.08 8.76 11.26
C GLN A 220 -7.15 7.56 11.52
N ARG A 221 -7.21 6.53 10.67
CA ARG A 221 -6.46 5.29 10.88
C ARG A 221 -5.23 5.13 10.02
N VAL A 222 -5.19 5.76 8.84
CA VAL A 222 -4.14 5.51 7.85
C VAL A 222 -3.47 6.78 7.33
N ALA A 223 -3.56 7.89 8.05
CA ALA A 223 -2.94 9.15 7.64
C ALA A 223 -1.43 9.00 7.37
N ASP A 224 -0.71 8.29 8.22
CA ASP A 224 0.72 8.02 8.04
C ASP A 224 1.01 7.27 6.74
N LEU A 225 0.16 6.30 6.39
CA LEU A 225 0.30 5.53 5.15
C LEU A 225 -0.08 6.37 3.93
N ILE A 226 -1.06 7.29 4.04
CA ILE A 226 -1.38 8.26 2.99
C ILE A 226 -0.18 9.16 2.74
N TRP A 227 0.48 9.61 3.79
CA TRP A 227 1.70 10.40 3.68
C TRP A 227 2.82 9.63 2.99
N SER A 228 3.08 8.40 3.42
CA SER A 228 4.04 7.49 2.80
C SER A 228 3.71 7.23 1.33
N ALA A 229 2.43 7.13 0.99
CA ALA A 229 1.96 6.98 -0.38
C ALA A 229 2.31 8.19 -1.24
N ALA A 230 2.13 9.40 -0.70
CA ALA A 230 2.50 10.65 -1.38
C ALA A 230 4.01 10.71 -1.63
N ASP A 231 4.83 10.40 -0.63
CA ASP A 231 6.28 10.33 -0.76
C ASP A 231 6.73 9.30 -1.81
N SER A 232 6.01 8.20 -1.90
CA SER A 232 6.25 7.15 -2.89
C SER A 232 5.69 7.44 -4.27
N GLN A 233 5.00 8.59 -4.44
CA GLN A 233 4.31 8.97 -5.68
C GLN A 233 3.30 7.90 -6.15
N ALA A 234 2.62 7.27 -5.21
CA ALA A 234 1.55 6.34 -5.50
C ALA A 234 0.40 7.05 -6.23
N ARG A 235 -0.25 6.35 -7.15
CA ARG A 235 -1.35 6.89 -7.97
C ARG A 235 -2.59 6.05 -7.75
N GLY A 236 -3.72 6.70 -7.51
CA GLY A 236 -4.99 6.03 -7.28
C GLY A 236 -6.00 6.94 -6.62
N PHE A 237 -7.09 6.35 -6.15
CA PHE A 237 -8.21 7.06 -5.58
C PHE A 237 -8.53 6.52 -4.19
N LEU A 238 -8.81 7.44 -3.27
CA LEU A 238 -9.28 7.17 -1.91
C LEU A 238 -10.70 7.70 -1.79
N PHE A 239 -11.65 6.85 -1.42
CA PHE A 239 -13.06 7.20 -1.34
C PHE A 239 -13.58 6.98 0.07
N GLY A 240 -13.94 8.07 0.75
CA GLY A 240 -14.71 8.00 1.99
C GLY A 240 -16.19 7.80 1.66
N ALA A 241 -16.76 6.69 2.09
CA ALA A 241 -18.17 6.38 1.94
C ALA A 241 -18.90 6.50 3.28
N THR A 242 -20.22 6.48 3.26
CA THR A 242 -21.09 6.48 4.47
C THR A 242 -20.79 7.62 5.46
N ALA A 243 -20.49 8.81 4.95
CA ALA A 243 -20.09 9.95 5.78
C ALA A 243 -21.24 10.86 6.22
N GLY A 244 -22.43 10.67 5.68
CA GLY A 244 -23.52 11.62 5.85
C GLY A 244 -24.23 11.50 7.18
N ARG A 245 -24.06 12.45 8.07
CA ARG A 245 -24.75 12.53 9.38
C ARG A 245 -26.27 12.50 9.27
N THR A 246 -26.81 12.98 8.19
CA THR A 246 -28.26 13.08 7.96
C THR A 246 -28.86 11.90 7.22
N THR A 247 -28.05 11.05 6.61
CA THR A 247 -28.48 9.94 5.74
C THR A 247 -28.18 8.56 6.30
N LEU A 248 -27.36 8.49 7.35
CA LEU A 248 -27.00 7.23 8.01
C LEU A 248 -27.97 6.96 9.17
N SER A 249 -29.09 6.33 8.85
CA SER A 249 -30.05 5.90 9.86
C SER A 249 -29.60 4.60 10.52
N GLY A 250 -29.45 4.60 11.85
CA GLY A 250 -29.10 3.42 12.63
C GLY A 250 -27.62 3.07 12.71
N GLU A 251 -26.73 3.83 12.06
CA GLU A 251 -25.29 3.56 12.07
C GLU A 251 -24.55 4.00 13.35
N GLY A 252 -25.14 4.89 14.13
CA GLY A 252 -24.53 5.43 15.34
C GLY A 252 -23.40 6.44 15.09
N LEU A 253 -23.01 7.13 16.15
CA LEU A 253 -22.04 8.25 16.10
C LEU A 253 -20.66 7.84 15.63
N GLN A 254 -20.25 6.60 15.85
CA GLN A 254 -18.92 6.11 15.47
C GLN A 254 -18.68 6.09 13.95
N HIS A 255 -19.73 6.13 13.14
CA HIS A 255 -19.63 6.16 11.69
C HIS A 255 -19.85 7.57 11.10
N GLU A 256 -20.24 8.53 11.92
CA GLU A 256 -20.47 9.89 11.47
C GLU A 256 -19.14 10.65 11.32
N ASP A 257 -18.88 11.14 10.14
CA ASP A 257 -17.69 11.92 9.81
C ASP A 257 -18.06 13.36 9.47
N GLY A 258 -17.36 14.28 10.05
CA GLY A 258 -17.49 15.71 9.75
C GLY A 258 -16.13 16.40 9.63
N GLN A 259 -15.03 15.65 9.66
CA GLN A 259 -13.69 16.19 9.79
C GLN A 259 -12.74 15.76 8.65
N SER A 260 -12.96 14.61 8.01
CA SER A 260 -12.02 14.05 7.02
C SER A 260 -11.74 14.98 5.85
N HIS A 261 -12.70 15.76 5.41
CA HIS A 261 -12.50 16.75 4.34
C HIS A 261 -11.54 17.88 4.74
N VAL A 262 -11.45 18.20 6.03
CA VAL A 262 -10.50 19.21 6.55
C VAL A 262 -9.06 18.68 6.45
N TYR A 263 -8.87 17.38 6.68
CA TYR A 263 -7.55 16.77 6.52
C TYR A 263 -7.15 16.60 5.05
N ALA A 264 -8.14 16.46 4.17
CA ALA A 264 -7.89 16.27 2.74
C ALA A 264 -7.64 17.58 1.97
N ALA A 265 -8.01 18.71 2.54
CA ALA A 265 -7.78 20.03 1.97
C ALA A 265 -6.34 20.51 2.18
#